data_105638c8f1a505ffe2d93df42651916f
#
_entry.id   105638c8f1a505ffe2d93df42651916f
#
_cell.length_a   1.000
_cell.length_b   1.000
_cell.length_c   1.000
_cell.angle_alpha   90.00
_cell.angle_beta   90.00
_cell.angle_gamma   90.00
#
_symmetry.space_group_name_H-M   'P 1'
#
loop_
_entity.id
_entity.type
_entity.pdbx_description
1 polymer ?
#
loop_
_entity_poly.entity_id
_entity_poly.type
_entity_poly.pdbx_seq_one_letter_code
_entity_poly.pdbx_strand_id
1 'polypeptide(L)'
;MLTVTATSVQSRMPRTRTASAVGLLLALVLGTAVGGCAYEYDDGFASGTESSAPALTEAALPQDPKVNQPVTGAELDAWVTQALPDAEGQVFHSKYGILDPDREQEEATGSLPEGSYAITLACRSPRRVSFSVDHNDTELVDLNLRCGTSRVNVVFLPADAVLHIKVEAGASANFAYRVSRL
;
A
#
# COMPACT_ATOMS: atom_id res chain seq x y z
N MET A 1 -21.55 -10.02 -55.20
CA MET A 1 -22.01 -8.79 -54.53
C MET A 1 -23.17 -9.17 -53.59
N LEU A 2 -22.90 -9.31 -52.34
CA LEU A 2 -23.94 -9.56 -51.32
C LEU A 2 -23.79 -8.48 -50.25
N THR A 3 -24.78 -7.62 -50.16
CA THR A 3 -24.86 -6.48 -49.26
C THR A 3 -25.47 -6.97 -47.94
N VAL A 4 -24.71 -6.88 -46.85
CA VAL A 4 -25.22 -7.19 -45.50
C VAL A 4 -25.62 -5.89 -44.83
N THR A 5 -26.92 -5.78 -44.53
CA THR A 5 -27.53 -4.64 -43.84
C THR A 5 -27.43 -4.85 -42.33
N ALA A 6 -26.73 -3.97 -41.62
CA ALA A 6 -26.66 -3.99 -40.18
C ALA A 6 -27.88 -3.27 -39.54
N THR A 7 -28.67 -4.00 -38.76
CA THR A 7 -29.79 -3.46 -37.99
C THR A 7 -29.34 -3.09 -36.62
N SER A 8 -29.35 -1.79 -36.26
CA SER A 8 -29.07 -1.28 -34.96
C SER A 8 -30.30 -1.40 -34.06
N VAL A 9 -30.18 -2.18 -32.96
CA VAL A 9 -31.20 -2.25 -31.92
C VAL A 9 -30.87 -1.24 -30.83
N GLN A 10 -31.67 -0.20 -30.74
CA GLN A 10 -31.58 0.83 -29.73
C GLN A 10 -32.44 0.41 -28.54
N SER A 11 -31.82 -0.03 -27.45
CA SER A 11 -32.50 -0.31 -26.17
C SER A 11 -32.74 0.99 -25.41
N ARG A 12 -34.01 1.38 -25.33
CA ARG A 12 -34.48 2.46 -24.46
C ARG A 12 -34.62 1.95 -23.02
N MET A 13 -33.90 2.54 -22.09
CA MET A 13 -34.08 2.34 -20.65
C MET A 13 -35.28 3.19 -20.16
N PRO A 14 -36.20 2.62 -19.35
CA PRO A 14 -37.26 3.40 -18.69
C PRO A 14 -36.68 4.12 -17.46
N ARG A 15 -36.96 5.44 -17.42
CA ARG A 15 -36.78 6.27 -16.22
C ARG A 15 -37.95 5.99 -15.27
N THR A 16 -37.67 5.38 -14.13
CA THR A 16 -38.55 5.38 -12.98
C THR A 16 -38.24 6.56 -12.07
N ARG A 17 -39.13 7.54 -12.07
CA ARG A 17 -39.23 8.58 -11.03
C ARG A 17 -40.05 7.99 -9.90
N THR A 18 -39.54 7.95 -8.70
CA THR A 18 -40.35 7.89 -7.48
C THR A 18 -40.02 9.09 -6.63
N ALA A 19 -41.04 9.89 -6.47
CA ALA A 19 -41.10 11.03 -5.56
C ALA A 19 -41.73 10.60 -4.23
N SER A 20 -41.40 11.36 -3.20
CA SER A 20 -42.17 11.60 -1.97
C SER A 20 -42.08 10.58 -0.84
N ALA A 21 -41.52 11.00 0.30
CA ALA A 21 -42.39 11.30 1.45
C ALA A 21 -41.56 12.05 2.52
N VAL A 22 -42.07 13.22 2.83
CA VAL A 22 -41.79 14.03 4.01
C VAL A 22 -42.22 13.25 5.24
N GLY A 23 -41.33 13.07 6.19
CA GLY A 23 -41.57 12.49 7.50
C GLY A 23 -40.81 13.26 8.55
N LEU A 24 -41.41 14.36 8.99
CA LEU A 24 -41.03 15.16 10.14
C LEU A 24 -41.39 14.38 11.40
N LEU A 25 -40.45 13.93 12.21
CA LEU A 25 -40.70 13.56 13.59
C LEU A 25 -39.55 14.02 14.49
N LEU A 26 -39.92 14.99 15.28
CA LEU A 26 -39.29 15.53 16.47
C LEU A 26 -39.17 14.44 17.55
N ALA A 27 -38.01 14.19 18.08
CA ALA A 27 -37.82 13.61 19.41
C ALA A 27 -36.41 14.05 19.92
N LEU A 28 -36.40 15.07 20.65
CA LEU A 28 -36.09 15.27 22.05
C LEU A 28 -35.11 14.25 22.70
N VAL A 29 -33.90 14.80 22.99
CA VAL A 29 -33.21 14.82 24.27
C VAL A 29 -33.02 13.48 24.97
N LEU A 30 -31.74 13.15 25.17
CA LEU A 30 -31.17 12.90 26.51
C LEU A 30 -29.68 12.86 26.38
N GLY A 31 -29.05 13.89 26.95
CA GLY A 31 -27.61 13.95 27.14
C GLY A 31 -27.17 12.84 28.09
N THR A 32 -26.28 11.99 27.63
CA THR A 32 -25.44 11.19 28.50
C THR A 32 -24.07 11.83 28.51
N ALA A 33 -23.81 12.52 29.61
CA ALA A 33 -22.48 12.93 30.01
C ALA A 33 -21.63 11.65 30.10
N VAL A 34 -20.73 11.46 29.15
CA VAL A 34 -19.65 10.49 29.29
C VAL A 34 -18.68 11.14 30.29
N GLY A 35 -18.85 10.77 31.56
CA GLY A 35 -17.90 11.08 32.62
C GLY A 35 -16.59 10.45 32.25
N GLY A 36 -15.61 11.26 31.84
CA GLY A 36 -14.23 10.87 31.78
C GLY A 36 -13.80 10.43 33.16
N CYS A 37 -13.34 9.20 33.33
CA CYS A 37 -12.63 8.79 34.51
C CYS A 37 -11.31 9.58 34.58
N ALA A 38 -11.36 10.71 35.25
CA ALA A 38 -10.18 11.32 35.81
C ALA A 38 -9.71 10.38 36.93
N TYR A 39 -8.65 9.64 36.67
CA TYR A 39 -7.91 8.99 37.77
C TYR A 39 -7.19 10.11 38.51
N GLU A 40 -7.84 10.61 39.54
CA GLU A 40 -7.20 11.42 40.54
C GLU A 40 -6.41 10.46 41.44
N TYR A 41 -5.12 10.33 41.11
CA TYR A 41 -4.18 9.64 41.99
C TYR A 41 -3.81 10.61 43.12
N ASP A 42 -4.48 10.45 44.24
CA ASP A 42 -4.18 11.20 45.45
C ASP A 42 -2.93 10.60 46.10
N ASP A 43 -1.77 11.06 45.68
CA ASP A 43 -0.50 10.81 46.34
C ASP A 43 -0.24 11.91 47.37
N GLY A 44 -0.87 11.74 48.53
CA GLY A 44 -0.46 12.46 49.74
C GLY A 44 0.95 12.09 50.14
N PHE A 45 1.99 12.68 49.51
CA PHE A 45 3.34 12.75 50.08
C PHE A 45 4.06 14.03 49.65
N ALA A 46 4.24 14.84 50.68
CA ALA A 46 5.31 15.81 50.96
C ALA A 46 6.15 16.39 49.81
N SER A 47 6.06 17.70 49.73
CA SER A 47 7.05 18.64 49.18
C SER A 47 8.48 18.10 49.12
N GLY A 48 8.88 17.60 47.99
CA GLY A 48 10.26 17.32 47.65
C GLY A 48 10.56 17.99 46.29
N THR A 49 11.49 18.91 46.31
CA THR A 49 12.14 19.62 45.25
C THR A 49 11.99 18.94 43.88
N GLU A 50 11.28 19.60 42.97
CA GLU A 50 11.21 19.20 41.55
C GLU A 50 12.62 19.17 40.93
N SER A 51 13.24 18.01 41.03
CA SER A 51 14.31 17.68 40.09
C SER A 51 13.65 17.27 38.79
N SER A 52 13.42 18.23 37.91
CA SER A 52 13.09 17.96 36.50
C SER A 52 14.21 17.11 35.93
N ALA A 53 14.00 15.78 35.94
CA ALA A 53 14.84 14.89 35.16
C ALA A 53 14.73 15.36 33.71
N PRO A 54 15.85 15.63 33.03
CA PRO A 54 15.80 15.97 31.60
C PRO A 54 15.13 14.80 30.92
N ALA A 55 14.02 15.08 30.20
CA ALA A 55 13.44 14.13 29.31
C ALA A 55 14.58 13.67 28.36
N LEU A 56 14.98 12.42 28.50
CA LEU A 56 15.90 11.81 27.55
C LEU A 56 15.14 11.78 26.22
N THR A 57 15.23 12.87 25.46
CA THR A 57 14.90 12.86 24.05
C THR A 57 15.88 11.87 23.45
N GLU A 58 15.42 10.66 23.20
CA GLU A 58 16.17 9.66 22.46
C GLU A 58 16.52 10.30 21.12
N ALA A 59 17.73 10.86 21.05
CA ALA A 59 18.23 11.47 19.83
C ALA A 59 18.28 10.35 18.80
N ALA A 60 17.42 10.43 17.77
CA ALA A 60 17.46 9.49 16.66
C ALA A 60 18.91 9.41 16.17
N LEU A 61 19.50 8.23 16.24
CA LEU A 61 20.85 8.00 15.75
C LEU A 61 20.93 8.56 14.33
N PRO A 62 22.00 9.31 13.98
CA PRO A 62 22.19 9.81 12.63
C PRO A 62 22.14 8.62 11.68
N GLN A 63 21.11 8.57 10.83
CA GLN A 63 21.05 7.55 9.80
C GLN A 63 22.14 7.88 8.78
N ASP A 64 22.96 6.87 8.44
CA ASP A 64 23.95 7.02 7.38
C ASP A 64 23.21 7.44 6.08
N PRO A 65 23.50 8.63 5.52
CA PRO A 65 22.83 9.12 4.32
C PRO A 65 23.04 8.20 3.11
N LYS A 66 24.01 7.28 3.16
CA LYS A 66 24.27 6.30 2.11
C LYS A 66 23.37 5.09 2.16
N VAL A 67 22.70 4.81 3.29
CA VAL A 67 21.83 3.62 3.44
C VAL A 67 20.72 3.58 2.39
N ASN A 68 20.24 4.75 1.96
CA ASN A 68 19.17 4.86 0.97
C ASN A 68 19.65 5.26 -0.44
N GLN A 69 20.96 5.34 -0.68
CA GLN A 69 21.46 5.60 -2.03
C GLN A 69 21.34 4.33 -2.89
N PRO A 70 20.88 4.45 -4.14
CA PRO A 70 20.85 3.32 -5.07
C PRO A 70 22.23 2.69 -5.27
N VAL A 71 22.24 1.38 -5.44
CA VAL A 71 23.44 0.56 -5.65
C VAL A 71 23.35 -0.21 -6.94
N THR A 72 24.48 -0.72 -7.44
CA THR A 72 24.59 -1.45 -8.71
C THR A 72 25.40 -2.72 -8.56
N GLY A 73 25.30 -3.61 -9.55
CA GLY A 73 26.10 -4.83 -9.60
C GLY A 73 25.93 -5.72 -8.36
N ALA A 74 27.00 -6.24 -7.83
CA ALA A 74 26.98 -7.16 -6.69
C ALA A 74 26.33 -6.57 -5.41
N GLU A 75 26.40 -5.26 -5.22
CA GLU A 75 25.72 -4.61 -4.08
C GLU A 75 24.21 -4.61 -4.26
N LEU A 76 23.72 -4.51 -5.49
CA LEU A 76 22.29 -4.62 -5.80
C LEU A 76 21.80 -6.04 -5.48
N ASP A 77 22.52 -7.06 -5.91
CA ASP A 77 22.17 -8.47 -5.66
C ASP A 77 22.13 -8.78 -4.15
N ALA A 78 23.15 -8.28 -3.42
CA ALA A 78 23.19 -8.42 -1.96
C ALA A 78 22.03 -7.71 -1.27
N TRP A 79 21.68 -6.50 -1.72
CA TRP A 79 20.54 -5.77 -1.20
C TRP A 79 19.22 -6.51 -1.48
N VAL A 80 19.00 -7.03 -2.68
CA VAL A 80 17.79 -7.78 -3.04
C VAL A 80 17.61 -9.00 -2.16
N THR A 81 18.68 -9.73 -1.87
CA THR A 81 18.65 -10.90 -0.98
C THR A 81 18.17 -10.52 0.43
N GLN A 82 18.53 -9.34 0.92
CA GLN A 82 18.09 -8.84 2.21
C GLN A 82 16.65 -8.30 2.16
N ALA A 83 16.30 -7.58 1.08
CA ALA A 83 15.01 -6.91 0.92
C ALA A 83 13.86 -7.88 0.62
N LEU A 84 14.16 -8.98 -0.07
CA LEU A 84 13.22 -10.05 -0.41
C LEU A 84 13.72 -11.38 0.21
N PRO A 85 13.58 -11.57 1.53
CA PRO A 85 13.94 -12.84 2.17
C PRO A 85 13.14 -13.99 1.56
N ASP A 86 13.55 -15.23 1.82
CA ASP A 86 12.92 -16.42 1.24
C ASP A 86 11.39 -16.41 1.39
N ALA A 87 10.71 -16.81 0.32
CA ALA A 87 9.26 -16.90 0.32
C ALA A 87 8.81 -18.18 1.05
N GLU A 88 7.75 -18.08 1.85
CA GLU A 88 7.14 -19.27 2.48
C GLU A 88 6.41 -20.18 1.49
N GLY A 89 6.05 -19.65 0.31
CA GLY A 89 5.28 -20.37 -0.71
C GLY A 89 5.92 -20.32 -2.09
N GLN A 90 5.20 -20.85 -3.08
CA GLN A 90 5.67 -20.85 -4.46
C GLN A 90 5.77 -19.43 -5.01
N VAL A 91 6.94 -19.08 -5.55
CA VAL A 91 7.17 -17.82 -6.25
C VAL A 91 6.69 -17.95 -7.70
N PHE A 92 5.80 -17.06 -8.11
CA PHE A 92 5.28 -16.98 -9.46
C PHE A 92 5.97 -15.91 -10.30
N HIS A 93 6.33 -14.79 -9.66
CA HIS A 93 6.97 -13.68 -10.35
C HIS A 93 7.89 -12.94 -9.39
N SER A 94 9.04 -12.51 -9.87
CA SER A 94 9.97 -11.68 -9.12
C SER A 94 10.80 -10.84 -10.07
N LYS A 95 10.99 -9.57 -9.71
CA LYS A 95 11.85 -8.66 -10.46
C LYS A 95 12.50 -7.66 -9.55
N TYR A 96 13.66 -7.21 -9.94
CA TYR A 96 14.38 -6.10 -9.32
C TYR A 96 15.19 -5.35 -10.35
N GLY A 97 15.60 -4.15 -10.00
CA GLY A 97 16.39 -3.34 -10.91
C GLY A 97 16.68 -1.96 -10.39
N ILE A 98 17.07 -1.11 -11.33
CA ILE A 98 17.36 0.29 -11.13
C ILE A 98 16.40 1.10 -11.97
N LEU A 99 15.81 2.13 -11.38
CA LEU A 99 15.06 3.16 -12.09
C LEU A 99 15.85 4.46 -12.07
N ASP A 100 15.96 5.08 -13.24
CA ASP A 100 16.43 6.45 -13.37
C ASP A 100 15.38 7.44 -12.84
N PRO A 101 15.76 8.69 -12.53
CA PRO A 101 14.80 9.71 -12.11
C PRO A 101 13.67 9.89 -13.13
N ASP A 102 12.44 10.06 -12.61
CA ASP A 102 11.23 10.29 -13.40
C ASP A 102 10.94 9.20 -14.45
N ARG A 103 11.37 7.98 -14.15
CA ARG A 103 11.08 6.79 -14.95
C ARG A 103 10.11 5.89 -14.26
N GLU A 104 9.39 5.15 -15.08
CA GLU A 104 8.50 4.08 -14.65
C GLU A 104 8.90 2.77 -15.31
N GLN A 105 8.54 1.69 -14.67
CA GLN A 105 8.63 0.35 -15.22
C GLN A 105 7.32 -0.38 -14.96
N GLU A 106 6.77 -0.95 -16.01
CA GLU A 106 5.57 -1.78 -15.94
C GLU A 106 5.88 -3.18 -16.44
N GLU A 107 5.27 -4.17 -15.82
CA GLU A 107 5.40 -5.57 -16.20
C GLU A 107 4.16 -6.37 -15.81
N ALA A 108 3.82 -7.34 -16.64
CA ALA A 108 2.74 -8.29 -16.35
C ALA A 108 3.32 -9.59 -15.81
N THR A 109 2.66 -10.19 -14.82
CA THR A 109 2.96 -11.55 -14.39
C THR A 109 2.54 -12.56 -15.46
N GLY A 110 2.98 -13.81 -15.35
CA GLY A 110 2.27 -14.90 -15.99
C GLY A 110 0.87 -15.09 -15.40
N SER A 111 0.10 -16.03 -15.94
CA SER A 111 -1.18 -16.40 -15.37
C SER A 111 -0.98 -16.99 -13.95
N LEU A 112 -1.61 -16.37 -12.98
CA LEU A 112 -1.65 -16.80 -11.57
C LEU A 112 -2.95 -17.56 -11.34
N PRO A 113 -2.91 -18.81 -10.84
CA PRO A 113 -4.12 -19.53 -10.47
C PRO A 113 -4.93 -18.83 -9.38
N GLU A 114 -6.22 -19.15 -9.27
CA GLU A 114 -7.04 -18.73 -8.12
C GLU A 114 -6.33 -19.00 -6.78
N GLY A 115 -6.37 -18.04 -5.86
CA GLY A 115 -5.76 -18.18 -4.53
C GLY A 115 -5.35 -16.87 -3.86
N SER A 116 -4.71 -17.03 -2.70
CA SER A 116 -4.13 -15.92 -1.95
C SER A 116 -2.65 -15.75 -2.28
N TYR A 117 -2.24 -14.50 -2.45
CA TYR A 117 -0.87 -14.16 -2.82
C TYR A 117 -0.30 -13.10 -1.91
N ALA A 118 0.96 -13.27 -1.54
CA ALA A 118 1.77 -12.24 -0.92
C ALA A 118 2.53 -11.48 -2.02
N ILE A 119 2.34 -10.17 -2.05
CA ILE A 119 3.09 -9.25 -2.91
C ILE A 119 4.06 -8.51 -2.01
N THR A 120 5.34 -8.87 -2.08
CA THR A 120 6.42 -8.23 -1.33
C THR A 120 7.04 -7.15 -2.18
N LEU A 121 7.11 -5.93 -1.64
CA LEU A 121 7.62 -4.73 -2.30
C LEU A 121 8.75 -4.14 -1.48
N ALA A 122 9.83 -3.75 -2.12
CA ALA A 122 10.97 -3.11 -1.48
C ALA A 122 11.61 -2.05 -2.39
N CYS A 123 12.15 -1.01 -1.80
CA CYS A 123 12.92 0.00 -2.53
C CYS A 123 14.08 0.56 -1.71
N ARG A 124 15.08 1.06 -2.43
CA ARG A 124 16.23 1.79 -1.90
C ARG A 124 16.39 3.08 -2.70
N SER A 125 16.09 4.21 -2.08
CA SER A 125 16.11 5.54 -2.70
C SER A 125 16.08 6.60 -1.60
N PRO A 126 16.64 7.80 -1.83
CA PRO A 126 16.48 8.93 -0.93
C PRO A 126 15.03 9.49 -0.93
N ARG A 127 14.24 9.12 -1.92
CA ARG A 127 12.82 9.51 -2.04
C ARG A 127 11.90 8.29 -1.97
N ARG A 128 10.60 8.54 -1.94
CA ARG A 128 9.59 7.49 -2.01
C ARG A 128 9.53 6.92 -3.42
N VAL A 129 9.12 5.66 -3.51
CA VAL A 129 8.87 4.94 -4.76
C VAL A 129 7.41 4.48 -4.75
N SER A 130 6.70 4.73 -5.82
CA SER A 130 5.31 4.27 -5.98
C SER A 130 5.29 2.89 -6.61
N PHE A 131 4.42 2.04 -6.06
CA PHE A 131 4.12 0.72 -6.59
C PHE A 131 2.61 0.61 -6.76
N SER A 132 2.15 0.28 -7.96
CA SER A 132 0.77 -0.11 -8.20
C SER A 132 0.71 -1.54 -8.74
N VAL A 133 -0.34 -2.25 -8.35
CA VAL A 133 -0.63 -3.59 -8.84
C VAL A 133 -2.09 -3.66 -9.20
N ASP A 134 -2.36 -3.97 -10.45
CA ASP A 134 -3.69 -3.96 -11.03
C ASP A 134 -4.04 -5.32 -11.66
N HIS A 135 -5.33 -5.61 -11.71
CA HIS A 135 -5.91 -6.69 -12.48
C HIS A 135 -7.20 -6.23 -13.15
N ASN A 136 -7.26 -6.29 -14.49
CA ASN A 136 -8.44 -5.89 -15.27
C ASN A 136 -8.99 -4.51 -14.84
N ASP A 137 -8.14 -3.50 -14.83
CA ASP A 137 -8.46 -2.12 -14.42
C ASP A 137 -8.92 -1.97 -12.95
N THR A 138 -8.77 -3.04 -12.16
CA THR A 138 -9.03 -3.00 -10.72
C THR A 138 -7.72 -2.90 -9.97
N GLU A 139 -7.54 -1.80 -9.24
CA GLU A 139 -6.38 -1.60 -8.38
C GLU A 139 -6.46 -2.51 -7.15
N LEU A 140 -5.44 -3.33 -6.97
CA LEU A 140 -5.28 -4.24 -5.83
C LEU A 140 -4.33 -3.70 -4.78
N VAL A 141 -3.29 -2.98 -5.22
CA VAL A 141 -2.29 -2.35 -4.38
C VAL A 141 -1.91 -1.01 -4.97
N ASP A 142 -1.97 0.06 -4.18
CA ASP A 142 -1.38 1.37 -4.47
C ASP A 142 -0.59 1.84 -3.25
N LEU A 143 0.73 1.92 -3.38
CA LEU A 143 1.63 2.27 -2.30
C LEU A 143 2.70 3.27 -2.74
N ASN A 144 2.74 4.39 -2.04
CA ASN A 144 3.88 5.30 -2.09
C ASN A 144 4.85 4.96 -0.95
N LEU A 145 5.73 3.99 -1.22
CA LEU A 145 6.59 3.38 -0.23
C LEU A 145 7.76 4.29 0.18
N ARG A 146 7.95 4.45 1.49
CA ARG A 146 9.20 4.99 2.02
C ARG A 146 10.26 3.89 1.98
N CYS A 147 11.36 4.13 1.27
CA CYS A 147 12.42 3.16 1.08
C CYS A 147 13.19 2.85 2.38
N GLY A 148 13.86 1.70 2.40
CA GLY A 148 14.61 1.18 3.55
C GLY A 148 13.91 0.07 4.32
N THR A 149 12.64 -0.23 4.00
CA THR A 149 11.88 -1.38 4.56
C THR A 149 11.11 -2.07 3.46
N SER A 150 10.91 -3.38 3.57
CA SER A 150 10.00 -4.12 2.71
C SER A 150 8.56 -4.05 3.24
N ARG A 151 7.59 -4.19 2.33
CA ARG A 151 6.16 -4.27 2.63
C ARG A 151 5.58 -5.50 1.97
N VAL A 152 4.71 -6.18 2.69
CA VAL A 152 3.96 -7.33 2.19
C VAL A 152 2.49 -6.97 2.14
N ASN A 153 1.87 -7.14 0.98
CA ASN A 153 0.44 -6.98 0.78
C ASN A 153 -0.14 -8.35 0.42
N VAL A 154 -1.25 -8.70 1.03
CA VAL A 154 -1.95 -9.95 0.71
C VAL A 154 -3.14 -9.62 -0.15
N VAL A 155 -3.23 -10.27 -1.31
CA VAL A 155 -4.34 -10.16 -2.25
C VAL A 155 -4.97 -11.54 -2.48
N PHE A 156 -6.28 -11.57 -2.69
CA PHE A 156 -7.01 -12.77 -3.07
C PHE A 156 -7.48 -12.65 -4.52
N LEU A 157 -7.15 -13.64 -5.34
CA LEU A 157 -7.58 -13.75 -6.72
C LEU A 157 -8.70 -14.81 -6.79
N PRO A 158 -9.94 -14.42 -7.13
CA PRO A 158 -11.09 -15.32 -7.14
C PRO A 158 -11.12 -16.22 -8.37
N ALA A 159 -10.22 -16.03 -9.32
CA ALA A 159 -10.05 -16.81 -10.54
C ALA A 159 -8.62 -16.60 -11.06
N ASP A 160 -8.24 -17.37 -12.08
CA ASP A 160 -6.96 -17.18 -12.78
C ASP A 160 -6.82 -15.73 -13.26
N ALA A 161 -5.69 -15.10 -12.97
CA ALA A 161 -5.46 -13.70 -13.21
C ALA A 161 -4.04 -13.40 -13.69
N VAL A 162 -3.90 -12.30 -14.42
CA VAL A 162 -2.61 -11.67 -14.71
C VAL A 162 -2.56 -10.35 -13.96
N LEU A 163 -1.51 -10.13 -13.19
CA LEU A 163 -1.30 -8.87 -12.49
C LEU A 163 -0.37 -7.98 -13.31
N HIS A 164 -0.73 -6.70 -13.41
CA HIS A 164 0.14 -5.65 -13.94
C HIS A 164 0.80 -4.94 -12.76
N ILE A 165 2.11 -4.91 -12.75
CA ILE A 165 2.90 -4.30 -11.68
C ILE A 165 3.66 -3.13 -12.25
N LYS A 166 3.40 -1.94 -11.73
CA LYS A 166 4.05 -0.71 -12.13
C LYS A 166 4.85 -0.13 -10.97
N VAL A 167 6.05 0.34 -11.28
CA VAL A 167 6.96 0.98 -10.31
C VAL A 167 7.38 2.33 -10.87
N GLU A 168 7.22 3.39 -10.09
CA GLU A 168 7.57 4.77 -10.47
C GLU A 168 8.50 5.39 -9.42
N ALA A 169 9.50 6.13 -9.86
CA ALA A 169 10.44 6.80 -8.98
C ALA A 169 10.76 8.22 -9.46
N GLY A 170 10.55 9.21 -8.60
CA GLY A 170 10.92 10.61 -8.84
C GLY A 170 12.40 10.95 -8.57
N ALA A 171 13.22 9.94 -8.26
CA ALA A 171 14.67 10.02 -8.12
C ALA A 171 15.23 8.64 -8.43
N SER A 172 16.56 8.53 -8.66
CA SER A 172 17.19 7.23 -8.84
C SER A 172 16.83 6.29 -7.70
N ALA A 173 16.43 5.06 -8.03
CA ALA A 173 15.97 4.07 -7.07
C ALA A 173 16.39 2.65 -7.47
N ASN A 174 16.68 1.82 -6.48
CA ASN A 174 16.53 0.39 -6.65
C ASN A 174 15.12 0.00 -6.24
N PHE A 175 14.56 -0.93 -6.96
CA PHE A 175 13.27 -1.54 -6.63
C PHE A 175 13.42 -3.07 -6.67
N ALA A 176 12.61 -3.73 -5.89
CA ALA A 176 12.46 -5.18 -5.93
C ALA A 176 11.04 -5.56 -5.53
N TYR A 177 10.47 -6.55 -6.21
CA TYR A 177 9.18 -7.10 -5.84
C TYR A 177 9.11 -8.60 -6.14
N ARG A 178 8.22 -9.26 -5.42
CA ARG A 178 7.95 -10.68 -5.58
C ARG A 178 6.48 -10.98 -5.32
N VAL A 179 5.92 -11.85 -6.16
CA VAL A 179 4.58 -12.42 -6.01
C VAL A 179 4.74 -13.90 -5.67
N SER A 180 4.28 -14.30 -4.49
CA SER A 180 4.31 -15.68 -4.02
C SER A 180 2.94 -16.13 -3.54
N ARG A 181 2.60 -17.40 -3.75
CA ARG A 181 1.36 -18.00 -3.23
C ARG A 181 1.49 -18.24 -1.74
N LEU A 182 0.42 -18.00 -0.98
CA LEU A 182 0.30 -18.33 0.45
C LEU A 182 -0.27 -19.72 0.66
#